data_95f15a9e845ca8fba1064df0ad4afb76
#
_entry.id   95f15a9e845ca8fba1064df0ad4afb76
#
_cell.length_a   1.000
_cell.length_b   1.000
_cell.length_c   1.000
_cell.angle_alpha   90.00
_cell.angle_beta   90.00
_cell.angle_gamma   90.00
#
_symmetry.space_group_name_H-M   'P 1'
#
loop_
_entity.id
_entity.type
_entity.pdbx_description
1 polymer ?
#
loop_
_entity_poly.entity_id
_entity_poly.type
_entity_poly.pdbx_seq_one_letter_code
_entity_poly.pdbx_strand_id
1 'polypeptide(L)'
;MRTRFAILAAALFASAAGAASPTYSVSDFTRVRKFDAHVHANMDVLSFLTVAKNDGFELLSINVDYPDFPDLKTQADVTQKLQAADPKRFHFATTFSMQGFGAPGWTERTNAAIDAAIAEGALAVKVWKNIGMVAKNSSGHLIFLDDPGFDDVMAHIQSKHLPLIAHQAEPKNCWLPLEQMTTENDRSYFKDHPEYHMFLHPDQPSYESLIAARNRFVARHRGLQVVGAHLGSLEWSVDELAKYLDTYPNATVDLAARMTQVQYQSVRDYAKVQAFFVKYQDRILYGSDLTQNPPSASERAQNPPITGAEFPAEADKFWRSDWAYLATNKSQRVDAISADVPGLALPRSVIDKIYYANARRVFFNGR
;
A
#
# COMPACT_ATOMS: atom_id res chain seq x y z
N MET A 1 -26.34 -56.77 -59.82
CA MET A 1 -26.57 -56.04 -58.55
C MET A 1 -25.25 -55.43 -58.10
N ARG A 2 -25.11 -54.11 -58.24
CA ARG A 2 -23.89 -53.35 -57.80
C ARG A 2 -24.30 -52.42 -56.65
N THR A 3 -23.95 -52.80 -55.44
CA THR A 3 -24.23 -52.00 -54.25
C THR A 3 -23.20 -50.84 -54.12
N ARG A 4 -23.67 -49.62 -54.13
CA ARG A 4 -22.83 -48.44 -53.90
C ARG A 4 -22.84 -48.09 -52.39
N PHE A 5 -21.67 -48.16 -51.77
CA PHE A 5 -21.46 -47.62 -50.40
C PHE A 5 -21.22 -46.11 -50.50
N ALA A 6 -22.05 -45.31 -49.88
CA ALA A 6 -21.87 -43.89 -49.67
C ALA A 6 -21.10 -43.70 -48.35
N ILE A 7 -19.88 -43.15 -48.44
CA ILE A 7 -19.09 -42.75 -47.26
C ILE A 7 -19.53 -41.34 -46.86
N LEU A 8 -20.14 -41.23 -45.69
CA LEU A 8 -20.51 -39.96 -45.06
C LEU A 8 -19.29 -39.43 -44.33
N ALA A 9 -18.65 -38.38 -44.83
CA ALA A 9 -17.56 -37.67 -44.15
C ALA A 9 -18.17 -36.72 -43.13
N ALA A 10 -18.06 -37.04 -41.83
CA ALA A 10 -18.39 -36.11 -40.75
C ALA A 10 -17.25 -35.12 -40.54
N ALA A 11 -17.47 -33.87 -40.92
CA ALA A 11 -16.55 -32.77 -40.60
C ALA A 11 -16.66 -32.42 -39.12
N LEU A 12 -15.65 -32.76 -38.32
CA LEU A 12 -15.49 -32.28 -36.95
C LEU A 12 -15.05 -30.82 -37.00
N PHE A 13 -15.96 -29.91 -36.72
CA PHE A 13 -15.61 -28.52 -36.36
C PHE A 13 -15.03 -28.53 -34.94
N ALA A 14 -13.71 -28.59 -34.80
CA ALA A 14 -13.03 -28.24 -33.58
C ALA A 14 -13.14 -26.74 -33.38
N SER A 15 -14.02 -26.28 -32.49
CA SER A 15 -14.01 -24.90 -32.01
C SER A 15 -12.70 -24.71 -31.23
N ALA A 16 -11.75 -23.99 -31.84
CA ALA A 16 -10.59 -23.48 -31.12
C ALA A 16 -11.09 -22.50 -30.08
N ALA A 17 -11.26 -22.96 -28.85
CA ALA A 17 -11.33 -22.09 -27.70
C ALA A 17 -10.01 -21.34 -27.68
N GLY A 18 -10.02 -20.06 -28.08
CA GLY A 18 -8.83 -19.23 -28.09
C GLY A 18 -8.21 -19.26 -26.68
N ALA A 19 -6.96 -19.70 -26.57
CA ALA A 19 -6.23 -19.65 -25.31
C ALA A 19 -6.26 -18.20 -24.79
N ALA A 20 -6.71 -18.03 -23.54
CA ALA A 20 -6.73 -16.70 -22.92
C ALA A 20 -5.31 -16.10 -22.99
N SER A 21 -5.22 -14.79 -23.31
CA SER A 21 -3.94 -14.09 -23.30
C SER A 21 -3.22 -14.31 -21.96
N PRO A 22 -1.90 -14.56 -21.95
CA PRO A 22 -1.15 -14.78 -20.71
C PRO A 22 -1.14 -13.52 -19.82
N THR A 23 -1.43 -12.35 -20.38
CA THR A 23 -1.49 -11.05 -19.70
C THR A 23 -2.88 -10.42 -19.83
N TYR A 24 -3.17 -9.45 -18.98
CA TYR A 24 -4.36 -8.63 -19.09
C TYR A 24 -4.18 -7.52 -20.14
N SER A 25 -5.29 -6.94 -20.55
CA SER A 25 -5.36 -5.74 -21.38
C SER A 25 -5.86 -4.55 -20.54
N VAL A 26 -5.76 -3.34 -21.09
CA VAL A 26 -6.33 -2.14 -20.46
C VAL A 26 -7.85 -2.27 -20.28
N SER A 27 -8.56 -2.91 -21.22
CA SER A 27 -10.01 -3.10 -21.15
C SER A 27 -10.47 -4.13 -20.10
N ASP A 28 -9.57 -4.91 -19.53
CA ASP A 28 -9.88 -5.85 -18.45
C ASP A 28 -10.00 -5.16 -17.09
N PHE A 29 -9.54 -3.91 -16.96
CA PHE A 29 -9.42 -3.18 -15.71
C PHE A 29 -10.70 -3.22 -14.85
N THR A 30 -11.86 -2.84 -15.40
CA THR A 30 -13.11 -2.76 -14.63
C THR A 30 -13.73 -4.14 -14.34
N ARG A 31 -13.28 -5.21 -15.04
CA ARG A 31 -13.83 -6.55 -14.92
C ARG A 31 -13.10 -7.43 -13.91
N VAL A 32 -11.84 -7.13 -13.63
CA VAL A 32 -11.01 -7.86 -12.67
C VAL A 32 -11.26 -7.32 -11.27
N ARG A 33 -11.51 -8.22 -10.31
CA ARG A 33 -11.62 -7.84 -8.90
C ARG A 33 -10.25 -7.39 -8.39
N LYS A 34 -10.26 -6.30 -7.63
CA LYS A 34 -9.06 -5.70 -7.08
C LYS A 34 -9.28 -5.30 -5.63
N PHE A 35 -8.21 -5.23 -4.88
CA PHE A 35 -8.17 -4.79 -3.51
C PHE A 35 -7.04 -3.75 -3.38
N ASP A 36 -7.38 -2.54 -2.98
CA ASP A 36 -6.41 -1.52 -2.62
C ASP A 36 -6.16 -1.61 -1.12
N ALA A 37 -4.99 -2.12 -0.76
CA ALA A 37 -4.62 -2.43 0.61
C ALA A 37 -4.12 -1.22 1.40
N HIS A 38 -4.09 -0.02 0.79
CA HIS A 38 -3.57 1.17 1.42
C HIS A 38 -4.19 2.43 0.83
N VAL A 39 -5.27 2.89 1.44
CA VAL A 39 -5.91 4.18 1.16
C VAL A 39 -6.22 4.91 2.45
N HIS A 40 -6.53 6.21 2.37
CA HIS A 40 -6.96 7.05 3.48
C HIS A 40 -8.26 7.76 3.13
N ALA A 41 -9.40 7.21 3.57
CA ALA A 41 -10.72 7.80 3.37
C ALA A 41 -11.11 8.58 4.62
N ASN A 42 -10.78 9.86 4.66
CA ASN A 42 -10.96 10.74 5.83
C ASN A 42 -12.17 11.67 5.69
N MET A 43 -13.04 11.45 4.70
CA MET A 43 -14.27 12.21 4.49
C MET A 43 -15.49 11.29 4.52
N ASP A 44 -16.55 11.76 5.17
CA ASP A 44 -17.86 11.10 5.22
C ASP A 44 -18.64 11.34 3.90
N VAL A 45 -18.08 10.88 2.77
CA VAL A 45 -18.68 11.00 1.44
C VAL A 45 -18.52 9.71 0.66
N LEU A 46 -19.54 9.31 -0.10
CA LEU A 46 -19.56 8.02 -0.80
C LEU A 46 -18.83 8.05 -2.15
N SER A 47 -18.22 9.15 -2.54
CA SER A 47 -17.60 9.31 -3.85
C SER A 47 -16.44 8.32 -4.06
N PHE A 48 -15.62 8.09 -3.06
CA PHE A 48 -14.52 7.11 -3.12
C PHE A 48 -15.04 5.68 -3.26
N LEU A 49 -16.06 5.30 -2.47
CA LEU A 49 -16.71 3.99 -2.61
C LEU A 49 -17.35 3.81 -3.98
N THR A 50 -17.93 4.87 -4.54
CA THR A 50 -18.59 4.83 -5.84
C THR A 50 -17.58 4.56 -6.95
N VAL A 51 -16.46 5.27 -6.99
CA VAL A 51 -15.40 5.03 -8.00
C VAL A 51 -14.77 3.66 -7.79
N ALA A 52 -14.49 3.24 -6.56
CA ALA A 52 -13.95 1.92 -6.25
C ALA A 52 -14.90 0.79 -6.74
N LYS A 53 -16.21 0.95 -6.53
CA LYS A 53 -17.21 0.02 -7.04
C LYS A 53 -17.21 -0.08 -8.57
N ASN A 54 -17.15 1.05 -9.26
CA ASN A 54 -17.16 1.09 -10.73
C ASN A 54 -15.91 0.43 -11.31
N ASP A 55 -14.79 0.56 -10.62
CA ASP A 55 -13.50 0.02 -11.04
C ASP A 55 -13.18 -1.36 -10.47
N GLY A 56 -14.09 -1.96 -9.71
CA GLY A 56 -13.96 -3.32 -9.20
C GLY A 56 -12.98 -3.45 -8.02
N PHE A 57 -12.78 -2.38 -7.24
CA PHE A 57 -11.95 -2.38 -6.02
C PHE A 57 -12.76 -2.66 -4.75
N GLU A 58 -12.12 -3.36 -3.83
CA GLU A 58 -12.34 -3.32 -2.38
C GLU A 58 -11.24 -2.42 -1.79
N LEU A 59 -11.52 -1.69 -0.72
CA LEU A 59 -10.61 -0.72 -0.11
C LEU A 59 -10.28 -1.10 1.33
N LEU A 60 -9.02 -0.98 1.74
CA LEU A 60 -8.61 -0.94 3.13
C LEU A 60 -8.18 0.49 3.48
N SER A 61 -9.06 1.22 4.17
CA SER A 61 -8.74 2.55 4.68
C SER A 61 -7.92 2.44 5.96
N ILE A 62 -6.83 3.16 6.04
CA ILE A 62 -5.88 3.09 7.15
C ILE A 62 -6.00 4.35 8.01
N ASN A 63 -6.38 4.19 9.29
CA ASN A 63 -6.35 5.27 10.26
C ASN A 63 -4.93 5.49 10.74
N VAL A 64 -4.51 6.76 10.85
CA VAL A 64 -3.13 7.15 11.19
C VAL A 64 -3.14 8.31 12.16
N ASP A 65 -2.32 8.24 13.22
CA ASP A 65 -2.07 9.35 14.14
C ASP A 65 -1.12 10.37 13.48
N TYR A 66 -1.63 11.13 12.49
CA TYR A 66 -0.89 12.06 11.65
C TYR A 66 -1.45 13.48 11.80
N PRO A 67 -0.60 14.50 12.05
CA PRO A 67 -1.06 15.86 12.34
C PRO A 67 -1.94 16.51 11.24
N ASP A 68 -1.71 16.15 9.98
CA ASP A 68 -2.44 16.72 8.83
C ASP A 68 -3.74 15.96 8.52
N PHE A 69 -4.01 14.85 9.26
CA PHE A 69 -5.26 14.11 9.16
C PHE A 69 -6.24 14.55 10.24
N PRO A 70 -7.55 14.29 10.07
CA PRO A 70 -8.50 14.40 11.18
C PRO A 70 -8.03 13.58 12.39
N ASP A 71 -8.46 13.94 13.58
CA ASP A 71 -8.14 13.17 14.80
C ASP A 71 -8.64 11.72 14.70
N LEU A 72 -8.06 10.83 15.51
CA LEU A 72 -8.34 9.39 15.42
C LEU A 72 -9.80 9.03 15.64
N LYS A 73 -10.52 9.81 16.47
CA LYS A 73 -11.96 9.60 16.67
C LYS A 73 -12.74 9.93 15.41
N THR A 74 -12.45 11.06 14.78
CA THR A 74 -13.06 11.46 13.51
C THR A 74 -12.79 10.44 12.41
N GLN A 75 -11.55 9.95 12.28
CA GLN A 75 -11.20 8.90 11.33
C GLN A 75 -11.99 7.61 11.61
N ALA A 76 -12.13 7.18 12.86
CA ALA A 76 -12.92 6.01 13.24
C ALA A 76 -14.41 6.20 12.89
N ASP A 77 -15.01 7.35 13.22
CA ASP A 77 -16.40 7.65 12.90
C ASP A 77 -16.66 7.60 11.38
N VAL A 78 -15.74 8.14 10.57
CA VAL A 78 -15.82 8.10 9.10
C VAL A 78 -15.72 6.67 8.58
N THR A 79 -14.73 5.90 9.05
CA THR A 79 -14.54 4.52 8.59
C THR A 79 -15.72 3.62 8.94
N GLN A 80 -16.34 3.78 10.10
CA GLN A 80 -17.55 3.04 10.47
C GLN A 80 -18.74 3.36 9.55
N LYS A 81 -18.94 4.64 9.21
CA LYS A 81 -20.01 5.04 8.29
C LYS A 81 -19.81 4.49 6.87
N LEU A 82 -18.58 4.58 6.36
CA LEU A 82 -18.25 4.06 5.03
C LEU A 82 -18.37 2.52 4.98
N GLN A 83 -17.94 1.83 6.05
CA GLN A 83 -18.09 0.38 6.17
C GLN A 83 -19.56 -0.01 6.25
N ALA A 84 -20.39 0.73 6.99
CA ALA A 84 -21.84 0.48 7.04
C ALA A 84 -22.51 0.69 5.68
N ALA A 85 -22.02 1.64 4.87
CA ALA A 85 -22.57 1.91 3.53
C ALA A 85 -22.25 0.79 2.52
N ASP A 86 -21.06 0.20 2.55
CA ASP A 86 -20.70 -0.97 1.72
C ASP A 86 -19.72 -1.92 2.46
N PRO A 87 -20.21 -2.80 3.34
CA PRO A 87 -19.35 -3.67 4.15
C PRO A 87 -18.62 -4.75 3.35
N LYS A 88 -18.96 -4.92 2.08
CA LYS A 88 -18.28 -5.86 1.19
C LYS A 88 -17.08 -5.24 0.49
N ARG A 89 -17.04 -3.90 0.41
CA ARG A 89 -16.01 -3.18 -0.35
C ARG A 89 -15.12 -2.31 0.53
N PHE A 90 -15.64 -1.85 1.66
CA PHE A 90 -14.89 -0.98 2.54
C PHE A 90 -14.51 -1.69 3.82
N HIS A 91 -13.23 -1.69 4.08
CA HIS A 91 -12.60 -2.26 5.26
C HIS A 91 -11.65 -1.22 5.87
N PHE A 92 -11.24 -1.41 7.12
CA PHE A 92 -10.30 -0.49 7.74
C PHE A 92 -9.24 -1.16 8.59
N ALA A 93 -8.11 -0.48 8.74
CA ALA A 93 -7.07 -0.73 9.71
C ALA A 93 -7.12 0.35 10.79
N THR A 94 -7.05 -0.05 12.05
CA THR A 94 -6.94 0.87 13.18
C THR A 94 -5.48 1.27 13.44
N THR A 95 -5.29 2.21 14.34
CA THR A 95 -3.98 2.61 14.88
C THR A 95 -4.11 2.92 16.37
N PHE A 96 -3.00 3.25 17.00
CA PHE A 96 -2.97 3.70 18.39
C PHE A 96 -2.10 4.95 18.55
N SER A 97 -2.40 5.75 19.58
CA SER A 97 -1.63 6.95 19.90
C SER A 97 -0.37 6.62 20.69
N MET A 98 0.71 7.34 20.39
CA MET A 98 1.95 7.32 21.16
C MET A 98 1.87 8.14 22.45
N GLN A 99 0.76 8.86 22.69
CA GLN A 99 0.61 9.68 23.89
C GLN A 99 0.67 8.84 25.18
N GLY A 100 1.65 9.14 26.02
CA GLY A 100 1.89 8.43 27.26
C GLY A 100 2.61 7.09 27.11
N PHE A 101 3.27 6.83 25.97
CA PHE A 101 4.13 5.66 25.79
C PHE A 101 5.13 5.53 26.95
N GLY A 102 5.24 4.33 27.52
CA GLY A 102 6.09 4.03 28.68
C GLY A 102 5.53 4.49 30.04
N ALA A 103 4.42 5.22 30.09
CA ALA A 103 3.74 5.55 31.34
C ALA A 103 2.85 4.37 31.81
N PRO A 104 2.61 4.24 33.13
CA PRO A 104 1.72 3.22 33.68
C PRO A 104 0.34 3.22 32.99
N GLY A 105 -0.14 2.04 32.61
CA GLY A 105 -1.44 1.84 31.97
C GLY A 105 -1.49 2.19 30.48
N TRP A 106 -0.39 2.59 29.82
CA TRP A 106 -0.39 2.84 28.39
C TRP A 106 -0.68 1.58 27.57
N THR A 107 -0.02 0.47 27.90
CA THR A 107 -0.22 -0.83 27.24
C THR A 107 -1.67 -1.30 27.35
N GLU A 108 -2.24 -1.24 28.55
CA GLU A 108 -3.62 -1.66 28.79
C GLU A 108 -4.62 -0.81 28.00
N ARG A 109 -4.46 0.52 27.99
CA ARG A 109 -5.31 1.43 27.21
C ARG A 109 -5.17 1.16 25.70
N THR A 110 -3.96 0.94 25.23
CA THR A 110 -3.68 0.65 23.82
C THR A 110 -4.32 -0.66 23.40
N ASN A 111 -4.16 -1.73 24.18
CA ASN A 111 -4.78 -3.02 23.92
C ASN A 111 -6.30 -2.94 23.95
N ALA A 112 -6.89 -2.21 24.90
CA ALA A 112 -8.33 -2.00 24.95
C ALA A 112 -8.86 -1.22 23.73
N ALA A 113 -8.13 -0.22 23.24
CA ALA A 113 -8.50 0.51 22.02
C ALA A 113 -8.43 -0.38 20.78
N ILE A 114 -7.41 -1.25 20.69
CA ILE A 114 -7.30 -2.24 19.61
C ILE A 114 -8.47 -3.24 19.67
N ASP A 115 -8.82 -3.75 20.86
CA ASP A 115 -9.93 -4.68 21.03
C ASP A 115 -11.28 -4.03 20.66
N ALA A 116 -11.48 -2.76 20.99
CA ALA A 116 -12.67 -2.01 20.56
C ALA A 116 -12.74 -1.90 19.04
N ALA A 117 -11.64 -1.53 18.38
CA ALA A 117 -11.59 -1.45 16.93
C ALA A 117 -11.81 -2.80 16.23
N ILE A 118 -11.32 -3.90 16.82
CA ILE A 118 -11.59 -5.28 16.34
C ILE A 118 -13.09 -5.58 16.41
N ALA A 119 -13.76 -5.22 17.51
CA ALA A 119 -15.20 -5.41 17.65
C ALA A 119 -16.00 -4.62 16.60
N GLU A 120 -15.45 -3.51 16.12
CA GLU A 120 -16.00 -2.69 15.05
C GLU A 120 -15.59 -3.19 13.65
N GLY A 121 -14.75 -4.22 13.54
CA GLY A 121 -14.38 -4.86 12.28
C GLY A 121 -13.01 -4.46 11.71
N ALA A 122 -12.12 -3.85 12.50
CA ALA A 122 -10.75 -3.57 12.06
C ALA A 122 -10.03 -4.86 11.61
N LEU A 123 -9.35 -4.79 10.45
CA LEU A 123 -8.65 -5.93 9.84
C LEU A 123 -7.15 -5.92 10.07
N ALA A 124 -6.58 -4.82 10.52
CA ALA A 124 -5.15 -4.64 10.76
C ALA A 124 -4.91 -3.52 11.78
N VAL A 125 -3.68 -3.44 12.28
CA VAL A 125 -3.20 -2.30 13.07
C VAL A 125 -2.10 -1.59 12.28
N LYS A 126 -2.14 -0.26 12.24
CA LYS A 126 -1.11 0.58 11.62
C LYS A 126 -0.17 1.17 12.67
N VAL A 127 1.12 1.15 12.37
CA VAL A 127 2.12 2.04 12.98
C VAL A 127 2.70 2.94 11.90
N TRP A 128 2.99 4.18 12.28
CA TRP A 128 3.42 5.21 11.35
C TRP A 128 4.85 5.69 11.68
N LYS A 129 5.47 6.40 10.76
CA LYS A 129 6.83 6.92 10.85
C LYS A 129 7.06 7.93 11.99
N ASN A 130 6.00 8.41 12.67
CA ASN A 130 6.18 9.14 13.93
C ASN A 130 6.99 8.32 14.95
N ILE A 131 6.85 6.99 14.94
CA ILE A 131 7.73 6.06 15.64
C ILE A 131 9.04 5.97 14.85
N GLY A 132 10.11 6.47 15.43
CA GLY A 132 11.44 6.56 14.85
C GLY A 132 11.84 7.97 14.42
N MET A 133 10.88 8.86 14.08
CA MET A 133 11.20 10.18 13.52
C MET A 133 10.65 11.35 14.36
N VAL A 134 9.62 11.14 15.20
CA VAL A 134 8.95 12.22 15.95
C VAL A 134 8.78 11.87 17.43
N ALA A 135 8.25 10.68 17.73
CA ALA A 135 7.90 10.28 19.08
C ALA A 135 9.14 10.15 19.97
N LYS A 136 9.11 10.78 21.13
CA LYS A 136 10.22 10.79 22.09
C LYS A 136 9.77 10.24 23.43
N ASN A 137 10.68 9.56 24.12
CA ASN A 137 10.50 9.12 25.49
C ASN A 137 10.66 10.31 26.48
N SER A 138 10.47 10.05 27.77
CA SER A 138 10.59 11.05 28.84
C SER A 138 11.99 11.69 28.96
N SER A 139 13.02 11.04 28.41
CA SER A 139 14.41 11.57 28.37
C SER A 139 14.71 12.34 27.08
N GLY A 140 13.72 12.53 26.19
CA GLY A 140 13.87 13.27 24.95
C GLY A 140 14.48 12.47 23.78
N HIS A 141 14.75 11.17 23.95
CA HIS A 141 15.26 10.30 22.90
C HIS A 141 14.12 9.79 22.02
N LEU A 142 14.38 9.70 20.72
CA LEU A 142 13.43 9.11 19.76
C LEU A 142 13.14 7.65 20.11
N ILE A 143 11.87 7.28 19.99
CA ILE A 143 11.37 5.91 20.19
C ILE A 143 11.37 5.22 18.84
N PHE A 144 12.12 4.11 18.71
CA PHE A 144 12.15 3.29 17.50
C PHE A 144 11.16 2.12 17.61
N LEU A 145 10.79 1.54 16.48
CA LEU A 145 9.81 0.45 16.46
C LEU A 145 10.29 -0.81 17.22
N ASP A 146 11.60 -1.01 17.33
CA ASP A 146 12.20 -2.11 18.09
C ASP A 146 12.37 -1.82 19.59
N ASP A 147 11.78 -0.73 20.10
CA ASP A 147 11.75 -0.47 21.55
C ASP A 147 10.95 -1.58 22.26
N PRO A 148 11.52 -2.19 23.34
CA PRO A 148 10.83 -3.25 24.09
C PRO A 148 9.48 -2.84 24.70
N GLY A 149 9.23 -1.54 24.86
CA GLY A 149 7.96 -1.00 25.33
C GLY A 149 6.75 -1.34 24.42
N PHE A 150 7.01 -1.78 23.19
CA PHE A 150 5.97 -2.25 22.28
C PHE A 150 5.67 -3.75 22.40
N ASP A 151 6.52 -4.56 23.04
CA ASP A 151 6.46 -6.02 22.95
C ASP A 151 5.10 -6.59 23.39
N ASP A 152 4.51 -6.08 24.47
CA ASP A 152 3.21 -6.54 24.96
C ASP A 152 2.06 -6.17 24.02
N VAL A 153 2.09 -4.96 23.42
CA VAL A 153 1.11 -4.54 22.40
C VAL A 153 1.24 -5.40 21.14
N MET A 154 2.46 -5.69 20.69
CA MET A 154 2.70 -6.54 19.53
C MET A 154 2.29 -7.99 19.78
N ALA A 155 2.54 -8.52 20.99
CA ALA A 155 2.04 -9.83 21.39
C ALA A 155 0.51 -9.88 21.43
N HIS A 156 -0.14 -8.80 21.88
CA HIS A 156 -1.60 -8.68 21.84
C HIS A 156 -2.13 -8.71 20.40
N ILE A 157 -1.59 -7.86 19.50
CA ILE A 157 -1.95 -7.84 18.07
C ILE A 157 -1.78 -9.23 17.44
N GLN A 158 -0.65 -9.90 17.72
CA GLN A 158 -0.38 -11.25 17.22
C GLN A 158 -1.41 -12.26 17.76
N SER A 159 -1.80 -12.17 19.05
CA SER A 159 -2.80 -13.06 19.66
C SER A 159 -4.19 -12.94 19.03
N LYS A 160 -4.50 -11.77 18.46
CA LYS A 160 -5.75 -11.50 17.72
C LYS A 160 -5.66 -11.89 16.23
N HIS A 161 -4.52 -12.45 15.80
CA HIS A 161 -4.27 -12.80 14.39
C HIS A 161 -4.39 -11.61 13.44
N LEU A 162 -4.10 -10.39 13.92
CA LEU A 162 -4.10 -9.19 13.10
C LEU A 162 -2.72 -8.97 12.47
N PRO A 163 -2.64 -8.58 11.19
CA PRO A 163 -1.40 -8.08 10.63
C PRO A 163 -1.10 -6.66 11.14
N LEU A 164 0.19 -6.35 11.23
CA LEU A 164 0.69 -5.00 11.48
C LEU A 164 1.11 -4.37 10.16
N ILE A 165 0.53 -3.23 9.80
CA ILE A 165 0.98 -2.39 8.69
C ILE A 165 2.00 -1.40 9.24
N ALA A 166 3.26 -1.52 8.82
CA ALA A 166 4.38 -0.74 9.37
C ALA A 166 4.95 0.21 8.32
N HIS A 167 4.68 1.52 8.49
CA HIS A 167 5.35 2.58 7.75
C HIS A 167 6.53 3.08 8.57
N GLN A 168 7.74 2.67 8.20
CA GLN A 168 8.98 3.04 8.89
C GLN A 168 9.94 3.68 7.90
N ALA A 169 10.44 4.86 8.23
CA ALA A 169 11.23 5.75 7.40
C ALA A 169 10.48 6.35 6.17
N GLU A 170 10.96 7.48 5.72
CA GLU A 170 10.62 8.08 4.43
C GLU A 170 11.32 7.33 3.28
N PRO A 171 11.00 7.62 2.00
CA PRO A 171 11.78 7.11 0.88
C PRO A 171 13.25 7.53 1.01
N LYS A 172 14.16 6.70 0.51
CA LYS A 172 15.61 6.97 0.61
C LYS A 172 16.01 8.33 0.02
N ASN A 173 15.29 8.81 -0.98
CA ASN A 173 15.48 10.15 -1.55
C ASN A 173 15.44 11.25 -0.48
N CYS A 174 14.68 11.08 0.60
CA CYS A 174 14.57 12.05 1.71
C CYS A 174 15.92 12.40 2.35
N TRP A 175 16.91 11.51 2.31
CA TRP A 175 18.28 11.73 2.82
C TRP A 175 19.29 12.17 1.75
N LEU A 176 18.83 12.46 0.52
CA LEU A 176 19.66 12.94 -0.58
C LEU A 176 19.45 14.44 -0.80
N PRO A 177 20.46 15.17 -1.29
CA PRO A 177 20.23 16.51 -1.82
C PRO A 177 19.24 16.45 -3.01
N LEU A 178 18.46 17.51 -3.21
CA LEU A 178 17.36 17.53 -4.20
C LEU A 178 17.81 17.11 -5.60
N GLU A 179 18.99 17.54 -6.04
CA GLU A 179 19.55 17.24 -7.36
C GLU A 179 19.93 15.76 -7.56
N GLN A 180 20.08 15.00 -6.48
CA GLN A 180 20.41 13.57 -6.51
C GLN A 180 19.16 12.67 -6.38
N MET A 181 18.01 13.26 -6.09
CA MET A 181 16.77 12.50 -5.99
C MET A 181 16.36 11.91 -7.35
N THR A 182 15.92 10.67 -7.34
CA THR A 182 15.68 9.87 -8.55
C THR A 182 14.34 10.14 -9.22
N THR A 183 13.39 10.74 -8.49
CA THR A 183 12.04 11.00 -8.97
C THR A 183 11.61 12.44 -8.67
N GLU A 184 10.88 13.06 -9.60
CA GLU A 184 10.46 14.46 -9.47
C GLU A 184 9.39 14.66 -8.40
N ASN A 185 8.52 13.66 -8.19
CA ASN A 185 7.53 13.73 -7.12
C ASN A 185 8.20 13.84 -5.73
N ASP A 186 9.24 13.06 -5.46
CA ASP A 186 9.99 13.18 -4.19
C ASP A 186 10.71 14.52 -4.12
N ARG A 187 11.36 14.94 -5.23
CA ARG A 187 12.09 16.22 -5.29
C ARG A 187 11.17 17.41 -5.05
N SER A 188 10.02 17.46 -5.70
CA SER A 188 9.05 18.53 -5.51
C SER A 188 8.50 18.52 -4.08
N TYR A 189 8.12 17.35 -3.57
CA TYR A 189 7.60 17.23 -2.21
C TYR A 189 8.59 17.75 -1.17
N PHE A 190 9.83 17.28 -1.18
CA PHE A 190 10.83 17.70 -0.18
C PHE A 190 11.35 19.13 -0.39
N LYS A 191 11.23 19.69 -1.60
CA LYS A 191 11.48 21.10 -1.85
C LYS A 191 10.41 21.99 -1.21
N ASP A 192 9.14 21.57 -1.29
CA ASP A 192 8.00 22.31 -0.78
C ASP A 192 7.79 22.09 0.73
N HIS A 193 8.36 20.98 1.28
CA HIS A 193 8.28 20.59 2.68
C HIS A 193 9.68 20.34 3.27
N PRO A 194 10.53 21.39 3.41
CA PRO A 194 11.90 21.26 3.90
C PRO A 194 11.99 20.70 5.33
N GLU A 195 10.93 20.86 6.13
CA GLU A 195 10.83 20.29 7.48
C GLU A 195 10.79 18.76 7.49
N TYR A 196 10.41 18.12 6.38
CA TYR A 196 10.42 16.66 6.21
C TYR A 196 11.65 16.17 5.43
N HIS A 197 12.48 17.07 4.90
CA HIS A 197 13.66 16.72 4.11
C HIS A 197 14.85 16.40 5.02
N MET A 198 15.02 15.12 5.38
CA MET A 198 16.02 14.66 6.36
C MET A 198 17.47 14.99 6.00
N PHE A 199 17.78 15.19 4.72
CA PHE A 199 19.10 15.72 4.30
C PHE A 199 19.45 17.05 4.99
N LEU A 200 18.45 17.87 5.30
CA LEU A 200 18.62 19.17 5.97
C LEU A 200 18.66 19.05 7.50
N HIS A 201 18.41 17.85 8.06
CA HIS A 201 18.30 17.59 9.49
C HIS A 201 19.29 16.51 9.95
N PRO A 202 20.61 16.80 9.95
CA PRO A 202 21.66 15.80 10.27
C PRO A 202 21.64 15.30 11.72
N ASP A 203 20.88 15.95 12.60
CA ASP A 203 20.61 15.54 13.98
C ASP A 203 19.51 14.47 14.07
N GLN A 204 18.75 14.26 13.00
CA GLN A 204 17.72 13.22 12.91
C GLN A 204 18.35 11.84 12.54
N PRO A 205 17.64 10.73 12.81
CA PRO A 205 18.15 9.41 12.49
C PRO A 205 18.49 9.23 11.01
N SER A 206 19.57 8.51 10.74
CA SER A 206 19.88 8.12 9.37
C SER A 206 18.85 7.12 8.83
N TYR A 207 18.69 7.08 7.52
CA TYR A 207 17.84 6.08 6.84
C TYR A 207 18.22 4.66 7.30
N GLU A 208 19.51 4.34 7.34
CA GLU A 208 20.02 3.02 7.71
C GLU A 208 19.66 2.64 9.15
N SER A 209 19.65 3.60 10.08
CA SER A 209 19.27 3.34 11.48
C SER A 209 17.79 2.99 11.63
N LEU A 210 16.91 3.67 10.90
CA LEU A 210 15.47 3.38 10.87
C LEU A 210 15.17 2.01 10.25
N ILE A 211 15.82 1.70 9.12
CA ILE A 211 15.69 0.40 8.46
C ILE A 211 16.22 -0.72 9.34
N ALA A 212 17.35 -0.50 10.03
CA ALA A 212 17.91 -1.48 10.97
C ALA A 212 16.96 -1.74 12.16
N ALA A 213 16.35 -0.70 12.73
CA ALA A 213 15.36 -0.83 13.82
C ALA A 213 14.14 -1.63 13.35
N ARG A 214 13.57 -1.32 12.17
CA ARG A 214 12.51 -2.11 11.55
C ARG A 214 12.91 -3.58 11.38
N ASN A 215 14.10 -3.83 10.88
CA ASN A 215 14.58 -5.20 10.63
C ASN A 215 14.71 -5.99 11.93
N ARG A 216 15.24 -5.38 13.02
CA ARG A 216 15.30 -6.01 14.35
C ARG A 216 13.91 -6.30 14.90
N PHE A 217 12.97 -5.37 14.71
CA PHE A 217 11.56 -5.57 15.09
C PHE A 217 10.95 -6.79 14.39
N VAL A 218 11.04 -6.86 13.06
CA VAL A 218 10.47 -7.97 12.27
C VAL A 218 11.11 -9.30 12.62
N ALA A 219 12.42 -9.31 12.87
CA ALA A 219 13.16 -10.50 13.31
C ALA A 219 12.73 -10.99 14.70
N ARG A 220 12.40 -10.07 15.62
CA ARG A 220 11.97 -10.39 16.99
C ARG A 220 10.54 -10.92 17.02
N HIS A 221 9.65 -10.37 16.23
CA HIS A 221 8.22 -10.71 16.20
C HIS A 221 7.86 -11.68 15.06
N ARG A 222 8.53 -12.84 14.98
CA ARG A 222 8.39 -13.82 13.88
C ARG A 222 6.98 -14.38 13.70
N GLY A 223 6.16 -14.39 14.75
CA GLY A 223 4.77 -14.84 14.70
C GLY A 223 3.79 -13.75 14.24
N LEU A 224 4.22 -12.49 14.17
CA LEU A 224 3.41 -11.37 13.72
C LEU A 224 3.55 -11.22 12.20
N GLN A 225 2.43 -11.23 11.49
CA GLN A 225 2.40 -10.87 10.07
C GLN A 225 2.65 -9.37 9.94
N VAL A 226 3.72 -8.97 9.26
CA VAL A 226 4.06 -7.55 9.04
C VAL A 226 3.89 -7.19 7.57
N VAL A 227 3.14 -6.13 7.30
CA VAL A 227 3.04 -5.50 5.98
C VAL A 227 3.92 -4.25 6.00
N GLY A 228 5.06 -4.29 5.33
CA GLY A 228 5.92 -3.12 5.13
C GLY A 228 5.26 -2.16 4.15
N ALA A 229 4.67 -1.07 4.67
CA ALA A 229 4.07 -0.05 3.83
C ALA A 229 5.12 0.60 2.91
N HIS A 230 4.69 1.03 1.73
CA HIS A 230 5.56 1.75 0.77
C HIS A 230 6.80 0.95 0.38
N LEU A 231 6.62 -0.34 0.01
CA LEU A 231 7.70 -1.30 -0.25
C LEU A 231 8.65 -1.47 0.96
N GLY A 232 8.12 -1.25 2.17
CA GLY A 232 8.91 -1.29 3.40
C GLY A 232 10.02 -0.24 3.43
N SER A 233 9.84 0.89 2.74
CA SER A 233 10.85 1.94 2.54
C SER A 233 12.16 1.45 1.90
N LEU A 234 12.09 0.39 1.07
CA LEU A 234 13.17 -0.13 0.22
C LEU A 234 12.88 0.09 -1.26
N GLU A 235 12.06 1.06 -1.58
CA GLU A 235 11.54 1.39 -2.91
C GLU A 235 12.63 1.66 -3.94
N TRP A 236 13.80 2.06 -3.49
CA TRP A 236 14.94 2.45 -4.31
C TRP A 236 15.67 1.25 -4.94
N SER A 237 15.46 0.01 -4.44
CA SER A 237 16.15 -1.18 -4.94
C SER A 237 15.33 -2.46 -4.78
N VAL A 238 14.91 -3.06 -5.89
CA VAL A 238 14.27 -4.40 -5.88
C VAL A 238 15.21 -5.49 -5.35
N ASP A 239 16.54 -5.30 -5.43
CA ASP A 239 17.51 -6.25 -4.87
C ASP A 239 17.53 -6.21 -3.34
N GLU A 240 17.48 -5.01 -2.74
CA GLU A 240 17.39 -4.86 -1.27
C GLU A 240 16.03 -5.32 -0.75
N LEU A 241 14.96 -5.05 -1.50
CA LEU A 241 13.63 -5.54 -1.18
C LEU A 241 13.57 -7.09 -1.25
N ALA A 242 14.23 -7.71 -2.25
CA ALA A 242 14.38 -9.16 -2.35
C ALA A 242 15.08 -9.74 -1.12
N LYS A 243 16.22 -9.17 -0.71
CA LYS A 243 16.94 -9.59 0.51
C LYS A 243 16.05 -9.50 1.76
N TYR A 244 15.28 -8.42 1.89
CA TYR A 244 14.34 -8.25 3.00
C TYR A 244 13.28 -9.35 3.02
N LEU A 245 12.63 -9.62 1.88
CA LEU A 245 11.61 -10.65 1.77
C LEU A 245 12.17 -12.07 1.96
N ASP A 246 13.39 -12.35 1.48
CA ASP A 246 14.04 -13.65 1.68
C ASP A 246 14.47 -13.86 3.16
N THR A 247 14.81 -12.76 3.87
CA THR A 247 15.26 -12.81 5.28
C THR A 247 14.08 -12.95 6.25
N TYR A 248 12.94 -12.32 5.96
CA TYR A 248 11.80 -12.21 6.88
C TYR A 248 10.55 -12.89 6.31
N PRO A 249 10.33 -14.19 6.57
CA PRO A 249 9.19 -14.93 6.02
C PRO A 249 7.82 -14.40 6.50
N ASN A 250 7.77 -13.72 7.62
CA ASN A 250 6.57 -13.07 8.16
C ASN A 250 6.29 -11.67 7.60
N ALA A 251 7.13 -11.17 6.68
CA ALA A 251 6.92 -9.86 6.05
C ALA A 251 6.25 -10.00 4.68
N THR A 252 5.36 -9.08 4.35
CA THR A 252 4.88 -8.73 3.01
C THR A 252 5.09 -7.23 2.82
N VAL A 253 4.87 -6.71 1.61
CA VAL A 253 4.97 -5.27 1.35
C VAL A 253 3.80 -4.81 0.50
N ASP A 254 3.43 -3.53 0.60
CA ASP A 254 2.51 -2.90 -0.34
C ASP A 254 3.25 -1.95 -1.30
N LEU A 255 2.60 -1.61 -2.41
CA LEU A 255 3.14 -0.75 -3.47
C LEU A 255 2.82 0.75 -3.25
N ALA A 256 2.12 1.09 -2.18
CA ALA A 256 1.56 2.40 -1.93
C ALA A 256 2.57 3.53 -2.14
N ALA A 257 2.20 4.52 -2.95
CA ALA A 257 2.98 5.72 -3.29
C ALA A 257 4.39 5.45 -3.88
N ARG A 258 4.72 4.22 -4.28
CA ARG A 258 6.10 3.88 -4.74
C ARG A 258 6.17 3.31 -6.15
N MET A 259 5.08 3.41 -6.91
CA MET A 259 5.07 2.93 -8.30
C MET A 259 6.11 3.65 -9.16
N THR A 260 6.30 4.95 -8.97
CA THR A 260 7.27 5.76 -9.73
C THR A 260 8.71 5.28 -9.53
N GLN A 261 9.09 4.89 -8.29
CA GLN A 261 10.43 4.37 -8.01
C GLN A 261 10.64 2.98 -8.63
N VAL A 262 9.60 2.15 -8.71
CA VAL A 262 9.64 0.87 -9.43
C VAL A 262 9.78 1.11 -10.93
N GLN A 263 9.02 2.04 -11.50
CA GLN A 263 9.11 2.45 -12.90
C GLN A 263 10.50 3.00 -13.24
N TYR A 264 11.09 3.81 -12.37
CA TYR A 264 12.46 4.30 -12.52
C TYR A 264 13.49 3.17 -12.64
N GLN A 265 13.34 2.10 -11.85
CA GLN A 265 14.21 0.93 -11.94
C GLN A 265 13.94 0.10 -13.20
N SER A 266 12.66 -0.05 -13.61
CA SER A 266 12.30 -0.84 -14.78
C SER A 266 12.80 -0.24 -16.10
N VAL A 267 12.92 1.09 -16.21
CA VAL A 267 13.56 1.75 -17.36
C VAL A 267 15.04 1.40 -17.49
N ARG A 268 15.70 1.08 -16.37
CA ARG A 268 17.13 0.73 -16.33
C ARG A 268 17.38 -0.76 -16.47
N ASP A 269 16.53 -1.58 -15.88
CA ASP A 269 16.63 -3.02 -15.92
C ASP A 269 15.23 -3.65 -15.84
N TYR A 270 14.54 -3.64 -16.96
CA TYR A 270 13.18 -4.17 -17.11
C TYR A 270 13.08 -5.63 -16.65
N ALA A 271 14.01 -6.49 -17.12
CA ALA A 271 13.97 -7.92 -16.84
C ALA A 271 14.11 -8.20 -15.34
N LYS A 272 14.97 -7.47 -14.63
CA LYS A 272 15.16 -7.60 -13.19
C LYS A 272 13.88 -7.26 -12.43
N VAL A 273 13.25 -6.12 -12.75
CA VAL A 273 12.02 -5.68 -12.08
C VAL A 273 10.88 -6.67 -12.36
N GLN A 274 10.69 -7.11 -13.61
CA GLN A 274 9.68 -8.11 -13.94
C GLN A 274 9.92 -9.42 -13.18
N ALA A 275 11.15 -9.94 -13.17
CA ALA A 275 11.52 -11.17 -12.46
C ALA A 275 11.30 -11.05 -10.94
N PHE A 276 11.55 -9.87 -10.35
CA PHE A 276 11.26 -9.59 -8.95
C PHE A 276 9.77 -9.77 -8.65
N PHE A 277 8.88 -9.15 -9.41
CA PHE A 277 7.43 -9.27 -9.21
C PHE A 277 6.95 -10.72 -9.37
N VAL A 278 7.47 -11.45 -10.36
CA VAL A 278 7.13 -12.86 -10.57
C VAL A 278 7.63 -13.72 -9.41
N LYS A 279 8.86 -13.51 -8.92
CA LYS A 279 9.42 -14.30 -7.80
C LYS A 279 8.67 -14.06 -6.51
N TYR A 280 8.36 -12.79 -6.18
CA TYR A 280 7.76 -12.42 -4.92
C TYR A 280 6.25 -12.16 -4.99
N GLN A 281 5.59 -12.69 -6.02
CA GLN A 281 4.16 -12.49 -6.30
C GLN A 281 3.23 -12.77 -5.12
N ASP A 282 3.61 -13.66 -4.21
CA ASP A 282 2.83 -14.02 -3.01
C ASP A 282 3.10 -13.11 -1.80
N ARG A 283 4.00 -12.13 -1.95
CA ARG A 283 4.49 -11.28 -0.87
C ARG A 283 4.27 -9.78 -1.14
N ILE A 284 3.62 -9.43 -2.24
CA ILE A 284 3.35 -8.06 -2.66
C ILE A 284 1.85 -7.82 -2.66
N LEU A 285 1.42 -6.72 -2.07
CA LEU A 285 0.04 -6.23 -2.06
C LEU A 285 -0.06 -4.99 -2.94
N TYR A 286 -1.13 -4.86 -3.71
CA TYR A 286 -1.43 -3.58 -4.32
C TYR A 286 -1.92 -2.60 -3.25
N GLY A 287 -1.41 -1.38 -3.28
CA GLY A 287 -1.80 -0.24 -2.48
C GLY A 287 -1.49 1.04 -3.24
N SER A 288 -2.34 2.04 -3.17
CA SER A 288 -2.18 3.30 -3.89
C SER A 288 -1.64 4.44 -3.04
N ASP A 289 -2.01 4.48 -1.76
CA ASP A 289 -1.87 5.63 -0.85
C ASP A 289 -2.81 6.80 -1.20
N LEU A 290 -3.87 6.54 -1.98
CA LEU A 290 -4.86 7.55 -2.30
C LEU A 290 -5.50 8.08 -1.02
N THR A 291 -5.39 9.39 -0.83
CA THR A 291 -5.84 10.09 0.37
C THR A 291 -6.96 11.06 0.04
N GLN A 292 -8.16 10.81 0.59
CA GLN A 292 -9.30 11.71 0.51
C GLN A 292 -9.46 12.47 1.83
N ASN A 293 -8.85 13.65 1.91
CA ASN A 293 -8.94 14.52 3.07
C ASN A 293 -9.99 15.64 2.87
N PRO A 294 -10.58 16.16 3.95
CA PRO A 294 -11.27 17.43 3.88
C PRO A 294 -10.30 18.52 3.39
N PRO A 295 -10.70 19.36 2.40
CA PRO A 295 -9.84 20.43 1.94
C PRO A 295 -9.42 21.35 3.09
N SER A 296 -8.15 21.73 3.13
CA SER A 296 -7.61 22.68 4.09
C SER A 296 -8.24 24.07 3.96
N ALA A 297 -8.05 24.95 4.92
CA ALA A 297 -8.53 26.31 4.85
C ALA A 297 -7.91 27.07 3.66
N SER A 298 -6.63 26.84 3.38
CA SER A 298 -5.92 27.44 2.24
C SER A 298 -6.44 26.96 0.90
N GLU A 299 -6.75 25.67 0.76
CA GLU A 299 -7.33 25.08 -0.45
C GLU A 299 -8.75 25.61 -0.72
N ARG A 300 -9.58 25.74 0.31
CA ARG A 300 -10.92 26.36 0.18
C ARG A 300 -10.87 27.84 -0.18
N ALA A 301 -9.79 28.53 0.14
CA ALA A 301 -9.59 29.95 -0.17
C ALA A 301 -9.04 30.19 -1.59
N GLN A 302 -8.68 29.16 -2.34
CA GLN A 302 -8.23 29.28 -3.75
C GLN A 302 -9.36 29.77 -4.65
N ASN A 303 -9.02 30.23 -5.84
CA ASN A 303 -9.98 30.63 -6.87
C ASN A 303 -9.66 29.92 -8.20
N PRO A 304 -10.44 28.90 -8.61
CA PRO A 304 -11.59 28.31 -7.90
C PRO A 304 -11.17 27.54 -6.62
N PRO A 305 -12.07 27.42 -5.62
CA PRO A 305 -11.79 26.67 -4.41
C PRO A 305 -11.62 25.17 -4.71
N ILE A 306 -10.65 24.52 -4.05
CA ILE A 306 -10.55 23.05 -4.03
C ILE A 306 -11.67 22.51 -3.15
N THR A 307 -12.49 21.62 -3.68
CA THR A 307 -13.65 21.04 -3.00
C THR A 307 -13.51 19.56 -2.72
N GLY A 308 -12.51 18.90 -3.30
CA GLY A 308 -12.35 17.42 -3.29
C GLY A 308 -13.32 16.72 -4.25
N ALA A 309 -14.07 17.45 -5.06
CA ALA A 309 -14.99 16.86 -6.04
C ALA A 309 -14.25 16.20 -7.23
N GLU A 310 -13.01 16.59 -7.48
CA GLU A 310 -12.09 16.04 -8.47
C GLU A 310 -11.52 14.68 -8.09
N PHE A 311 -11.45 14.36 -6.80
CA PHE A 311 -10.81 13.16 -6.26
C PHE A 311 -11.24 11.84 -6.93
N PRO A 312 -12.53 11.57 -7.22
CA PRO A 312 -12.92 10.32 -7.89
C PRO A 312 -12.30 10.14 -9.26
N ALA A 313 -12.17 11.22 -10.03
CA ALA A 313 -11.55 11.17 -11.36
C ALA A 313 -10.03 10.98 -11.27
N GLU A 314 -9.39 11.57 -10.28
CA GLU A 314 -7.97 11.38 -10.00
C GLU A 314 -7.68 9.94 -9.55
N ALA A 315 -8.52 9.38 -8.69
CA ALA A 315 -8.41 8.00 -8.23
C ALA A 315 -8.55 6.99 -9.40
N ASP A 316 -9.56 7.14 -10.27
CA ASP A 316 -9.74 6.31 -11.47
C ASP A 316 -8.50 6.40 -12.37
N LYS A 317 -8.01 7.62 -12.64
CA LYS A 317 -6.81 7.85 -13.47
C LYS A 317 -5.57 7.17 -12.85
N PHE A 318 -5.39 7.31 -11.54
CA PHE A 318 -4.26 6.72 -10.81
C PHE A 318 -4.28 5.19 -10.91
N TRP A 319 -5.39 4.57 -10.56
CA TRP A 319 -5.54 3.11 -10.63
C TRP A 319 -5.37 2.55 -12.04
N ARG A 320 -5.87 3.25 -13.07
CA ARG A 320 -5.69 2.83 -14.47
C ARG A 320 -4.24 2.95 -14.94
N SER A 321 -3.51 3.95 -14.46
CA SER A 321 -2.09 4.09 -14.75
C SER A 321 -1.27 2.93 -14.18
N ASP A 322 -1.52 2.59 -12.91
CA ASP A 322 -0.86 1.46 -12.25
C ASP A 322 -1.23 0.11 -12.89
N TRP A 323 -2.50 -0.07 -13.25
CA TRP A 323 -2.94 -1.25 -14.00
C TRP A 323 -2.25 -1.35 -15.35
N ALA A 324 -2.17 -0.27 -16.10
CA ALA A 324 -1.50 -0.26 -17.41
C ALA A 324 -0.04 -0.67 -17.29
N TYR A 325 0.65 -0.20 -16.24
CA TYR A 325 2.05 -0.55 -15.99
C TYR A 325 2.24 -2.00 -15.54
N LEU A 326 1.48 -2.48 -14.54
CA LEU A 326 1.71 -3.82 -14.00
C LEU A 326 1.13 -4.93 -14.87
N ALA A 327 -0.09 -4.76 -15.37
CA ALA A 327 -0.88 -5.82 -15.95
C ALA A 327 -0.77 -5.93 -17.48
N THR A 328 -0.28 -4.89 -18.15
CA THR A 328 -0.26 -4.83 -19.62
C THR A 328 1.12 -4.53 -20.18
N ASN A 329 1.28 -4.67 -21.49
CA ASN A 329 2.50 -4.26 -22.21
C ASN A 329 2.43 -2.81 -22.73
N LYS A 330 1.41 -2.03 -22.32
CA LYS A 330 1.24 -0.67 -22.79
C LYS A 330 2.33 0.23 -22.22
N SER A 331 3.07 0.91 -23.11
CA SER A 331 3.98 1.99 -22.69
C SER A 331 3.20 3.23 -22.29
N GLN A 332 3.70 3.95 -21.30
CA GLN A 332 3.13 5.22 -20.83
C GLN A 332 4.23 6.21 -20.48
N ARG A 333 3.96 7.50 -20.71
CA ARG A 333 4.82 8.58 -20.28
C ARG A 333 4.70 8.75 -18.77
N VAL A 334 5.82 8.76 -18.04
CA VAL A 334 5.91 9.03 -16.60
C VAL A 334 6.78 10.26 -16.41
N ASP A 335 6.13 11.40 -16.24
CA ASP A 335 6.81 12.71 -16.17
C ASP A 335 7.71 12.80 -14.93
N ALA A 336 7.32 12.19 -13.83
CA ALA A 336 8.10 12.16 -12.58
C ALA A 336 9.52 11.53 -12.73
N ILE A 337 9.77 10.79 -13.80
CA ILE A 337 11.10 10.25 -14.15
C ILE A 337 11.53 10.63 -15.56
N SER A 338 10.79 11.52 -16.23
CA SER A 338 11.03 12.02 -17.57
C SER A 338 11.27 10.93 -18.62
N ALA A 339 10.56 9.80 -18.52
CA ALA A 339 10.75 8.63 -19.39
C ALA A 339 9.43 8.02 -19.89
N ASP A 340 9.50 7.36 -21.05
CA ASP A 340 8.48 6.42 -21.49
C ASP A 340 8.77 5.05 -20.85
N VAL A 341 7.79 4.53 -20.13
CA VAL A 341 7.93 3.31 -19.34
C VAL A 341 7.09 2.20 -19.98
N PRO A 342 7.71 1.11 -20.45
CA PRO A 342 6.97 -0.04 -20.94
C PRO A 342 6.23 -0.72 -19.77
N GLY A 343 5.01 -1.17 -20.02
CA GLY A 343 4.28 -1.97 -19.03
C GLY A 343 4.99 -3.29 -18.76
N LEU A 344 4.97 -3.75 -17.51
CA LEU A 344 5.65 -4.98 -17.07
C LEU A 344 5.02 -6.26 -17.63
N ALA A 345 3.81 -6.19 -18.16
CA ALA A 345 3.09 -7.34 -18.73
C ALA A 345 3.15 -8.58 -17.83
N LEU A 346 2.90 -8.40 -16.54
CA LEU A 346 2.92 -9.51 -15.59
C LEU A 346 1.84 -10.54 -15.95
N PRO A 347 2.12 -11.84 -15.78
CA PRO A 347 1.12 -12.90 -16.00
C PRO A 347 -0.16 -12.64 -15.20
N ARG A 348 -1.32 -13.04 -15.75
CA ARG A 348 -2.63 -12.89 -15.06
C ARG A 348 -2.61 -13.45 -13.66
N SER A 349 -2.04 -14.62 -13.47
CA SER A 349 -1.92 -15.27 -12.14
C SER A 349 -1.11 -14.45 -11.14
N VAL A 350 -0.12 -13.67 -11.59
CA VAL A 350 0.67 -12.75 -10.75
C VAL A 350 -0.16 -11.54 -10.39
N ILE A 351 -0.85 -10.96 -11.38
CA ILE A 351 -1.76 -9.80 -11.18
C ILE A 351 -2.89 -10.14 -10.21
N ASP A 352 -3.53 -11.29 -10.37
CA ASP A 352 -4.62 -11.73 -9.48
C ASP A 352 -4.17 -11.87 -8.02
N LYS A 353 -2.92 -12.28 -7.80
CA LYS A 353 -2.32 -12.34 -6.46
C LYS A 353 -2.06 -10.94 -5.90
N ILE A 354 -1.35 -10.10 -6.64
CA ILE A 354 -0.93 -8.76 -6.19
C ILE A 354 -2.14 -7.88 -5.95
N TYR A 355 -3.10 -7.87 -6.89
CA TYR A 355 -4.27 -7.00 -6.79
C TYR A 355 -5.38 -7.55 -5.89
N TYR A 356 -5.39 -8.85 -5.55
CA TYR A 356 -6.54 -9.37 -4.80
C TYR A 356 -6.19 -10.48 -3.81
N ALA A 357 -5.66 -11.61 -4.28
CA ALA A 357 -5.60 -12.81 -3.46
C ALA A 357 -4.70 -12.65 -2.22
N ASN A 358 -3.59 -11.90 -2.34
CA ASN A 358 -2.70 -11.65 -1.22
C ASN A 358 -3.36 -10.81 -0.12
N ALA A 359 -4.09 -9.76 -0.49
CA ALA A 359 -4.84 -8.94 0.48
C ALA A 359 -5.89 -9.78 1.22
N ARG A 360 -6.63 -10.63 0.49
CA ARG A 360 -7.59 -11.56 1.11
C ARG A 360 -6.90 -12.51 2.08
N ARG A 361 -5.76 -13.08 1.72
CA ARG A 361 -4.97 -13.96 2.58
C ARG A 361 -4.42 -13.24 3.81
N VAL A 362 -3.90 -12.01 3.64
CA VAL A 362 -3.25 -11.26 4.74
C VAL A 362 -4.28 -10.73 5.72
N PHE A 363 -5.37 -10.12 5.25
CA PHE A 363 -6.29 -9.38 6.10
C PHE A 363 -7.53 -10.19 6.54
N PHE A 364 -7.85 -11.31 5.88
CA PHE A 364 -9.05 -12.08 6.17
C PHE A 364 -8.77 -13.52 6.62
N ASN A 365 -7.48 -13.89 6.76
CA ASN A 365 -7.11 -15.24 7.20
C ASN A 365 -7.57 -15.47 8.64
N GLY A 366 -8.38 -16.50 8.85
CA GLY A 366 -8.91 -16.85 10.18
C GLY A 366 -10.23 -16.14 10.57
N ARG A 367 -10.90 -15.43 9.63
CA ARG A 367 -12.20 -14.78 9.84
C ARG A 367 -13.28 -15.28 8.90
#